data_00355db882a3bcd0d0843256e9f6dd26
#
_entry.id   00355db882a3bcd0d0843256e9f6dd26
#
_cell.length_a   1.000
_cell.length_b   1.000
_cell.length_c   1.000
_cell.angle_alpha   90.00
_cell.angle_beta   90.00
_cell.angle_gamma   90.00
#
_symmetry.space_group_name_H-M   'P 1'
#
loop_
_entity.id
_entity.type
_entity.pdbx_description
1 polymer ?
#
loop_
_entity_poly.entity_id
_entity_poly.type
_entity_poly.pdbx_seq_one_letter_code
_entity_poly.pdbx_strand_id
1 'polypeptide(L)' 'MKFTVEYEQEKDGRWLAEVKELPGVLSYGNSPEEAVAHAQALALRVIADRLEQGESASALMFSFAAI' A
#
# COMPACT_ATOMS: atom_id res chain seq x y z
N MET A 1 0.73 4.90 12.91
CA MET A 1 1.06 3.62 12.25
C MET A 1 1.86 3.90 10.98
N LYS A 2 2.92 3.16 10.79
CA LYS A 2 3.78 3.33 9.62
C LYS A 2 3.65 2.12 8.71
N PHE A 3 3.44 2.36 7.42
CA PHE A 3 3.40 1.31 6.41
C PHE A 3 4.67 1.32 5.59
N THR A 4 5.19 0.15 5.32
CA THR A 4 6.40 -0.04 4.52
C THR A 4 5.97 -0.56 3.14
N VAL A 5 6.40 0.14 2.10
CA VAL A 5 6.10 -0.25 0.72
C VAL A 5 7.37 -0.78 0.08
N GLU A 6 7.35 -2.05 -0.29
CA GLU A 6 8.43 -2.66 -1.07
C GLU A 6 8.00 -2.72 -2.52
N TYR A 7 8.95 -2.55 -3.43
CA TYR A 7 8.65 -2.61 -4.86
C TYR A 7 9.80 -3.27 -5.61
N GLU A 8 9.44 -3.95 -6.70
CA GLU A 8 10.42 -4.61 -7.57
C GLU A 8 9.88 -4.68 -8.98
N GLN A 9 10.78 -4.83 -9.94
CA GLN A 9 10.38 -4.99 -11.33
C GLN A 9 10.17 -6.46 -11.65
N GLU A 10 9.05 -6.75 -12.32
CA GLU A 10 8.73 -8.09 -12.79
C GLU A 10 9.45 -8.37 -14.12
N LYS A 11 9.51 -9.64 -14.48
CA LYS A 11 10.18 -10.06 -15.72
C LYS A 11 9.58 -9.44 -16.97
N ASP A 12 8.28 -9.14 -16.95
CA ASP A 12 7.59 -8.53 -18.09
C ASP A 12 7.75 -7.01 -18.15
N GLY A 13 8.51 -6.43 -17.24
CA GLY A 13 8.80 -5.00 -17.21
C GLY A 13 7.88 -4.19 -16.31
N ARG A 14 6.76 -4.75 -15.86
CA ARG A 14 5.89 -4.06 -14.91
C ARG A 14 6.55 -3.98 -13.54
N TRP A 15 6.11 -3.02 -12.77
CA TRP A 15 6.55 -2.88 -11.38
C TRP A 15 5.44 -3.33 -10.45
N LEU A 16 5.83 -4.04 -9.40
CA LEU A 16 4.93 -4.50 -8.34
C LEU A 16 5.30 -3.75 -7.07
N ALA A 17 4.30 -3.22 -6.37
CA ALA A 17 4.50 -2.63 -5.04
C ALA A 17 3.59 -3.33 -4.05
N GLU A 18 4.09 -3.55 -2.86
CA GLU A 18 3.37 -4.26 -1.81
C GLU A 18 3.49 -3.51 -0.49
N VAL A 19 2.38 -3.42 0.24
CA VAL A 19 2.39 -2.86 1.59
C VAL A 19 2.52 -4.01 2.57
N LYS A 20 3.69 -4.13 3.18
CA LYS A 20 4.06 -5.29 3.99
C LYS A 20 3.13 -5.56 5.17
N GLU A 21 2.67 -4.50 5.81
CA GLU A 21 1.84 -4.59 7.02
C GLU A 21 0.38 -4.91 6.71
N LEU A 22 0.01 -4.91 5.44
CA LEU A 22 -1.36 -5.21 5.01
C LEU A 22 -1.32 -6.34 3.98
N PRO A 23 -1.37 -7.60 4.44
CA PRO A 23 -1.32 -8.75 3.51
C PRO A 23 -2.39 -8.65 2.42
N GLY A 24 -1.97 -8.87 1.19
CA GLY A 24 -2.87 -8.77 0.04
C GLY A 24 -2.98 -7.39 -0.57
N VAL A 25 -2.40 -6.37 0.04
CA VAL A 25 -2.39 -5.02 -0.52
C VAL A 25 -1.15 -4.88 -1.39
N LEU A 26 -1.34 -5.12 -2.67
CA LEU A 26 -0.29 -4.98 -3.68
C LEU A 26 -0.90 -4.43 -4.96
N SER A 27 -0.08 -3.83 -5.79
CA SER A 27 -0.54 -3.23 -7.03
C SER A 27 0.58 -3.15 -8.05
N TYR A 28 0.22 -3.10 -9.32
CA TYR A 28 1.17 -2.96 -10.41
C TYR A 28 1.17 -1.56 -10.97
N GLY A 29 2.25 -1.22 -11.65
CA GLY A 29 2.37 0.03 -12.40
C GLY A 29 3.44 -0.10 -13.47
N ASN A 30 3.48 0.87 -14.36
CA ASN A 30 4.46 0.92 -15.44
C ASN A 30 5.78 1.55 -14.99
N SER A 31 5.79 2.12 -13.81
CA SER A 31 6.98 2.69 -13.16
C SER A 31 6.93 2.36 -11.68
N PRO A 32 8.07 2.42 -10.96
CA PRO A 32 8.03 2.21 -9.51
C PRO A 32 7.16 3.25 -8.81
N GLU A 33 7.20 4.51 -9.24
CA GLU A 33 6.39 5.57 -8.65
C GLU A 33 4.90 5.29 -8.82
N GLU A 34 4.50 4.82 -9.99
CA GLU A 34 3.10 4.47 -10.27
C GLU A 34 2.65 3.28 -9.43
N ALA A 35 3.46 2.23 -9.36
CA ALA A 35 3.15 1.04 -8.57
C ALA A 35 2.99 1.40 -7.09
N VAL A 36 3.90 2.20 -6.56
CA VAL A 36 3.85 2.65 -5.16
C VAL A 36 2.60 3.50 -4.92
N ALA A 37 2.29 4.43 -5.80
CA ALA A 37 1.09 5.27 -5.67
C ALA A 37 -0.19 4.42 -5.66
N HIS A 38 -0.28 3.43 -6.54
CA HIS A 38 -1.43 2.53 -6.60
C HIS A 38 -1.55 1.70 -5.31
N ALA A 39 -0.43 1.20 -4.80
CA ALA A 39 -0.42 0.42 -3.56
C ALA A 39 -0.83 1.27 -2.37
N GLN A 40 -0.36 2.51 -2.29
CA GLN A 40 -0.75 3.44 -1.24
C GLN A 40 -2.24 3.76 -1.31
N ALA A 41 -2.76 4.01 -2.49
CA ALA A 41 -4.19 4.28 -2.67
C ALA A 41 -5.04 3.09 -2.22
N LEU A 42 -4.61 1.88 -2.58
CA LEU A 42 -5.30 0.66 -2.16
C LEU A 42 -5.26 0.50 -0.65
N ALA A 43 -4.10 0.75 -0.03
CA ALA A 43 -3.96 0.68 1.43
C ALA A 43 -4.91 1.64 2.13
N LEU A 44 -5.02 2.87 1.62
CA LEU A 44 -5.93 3.86 2.20
C LEU A 44 -7.39 3.45 2.08
N ARG A 45 -7.77 2.81 0.96
CA ARG A 45 -9.13 2.28 0.81
C ARG A 45 -9.41 1.17 1.81
N VAL A 46 -8.45 0.28 2.03
CA VAL A 46 -8.59 -0.80 3.02
C VAL A 46 -8.74 -0.23 4.42
N ILE A 47 -7.95 0.77 4.77
CA ILE A 47 -8.01 1.41 6.08
C ILE A 47 -9.35 2.13 6.24
N ALA A 48 -9.79 2.85 5.23
CA ALA A 48 -11.07 3.55 5.25
C ALA A 48 -12.22 2.56 5.46
N ASP A 49 -12.17 1.42 4.76
CA ASP A 49 -13.18 0.37 4.92
C ASP A 49 -13.20 -0.18 6.34
N ARG A 50 -12.04 -0.43 6.93
CA ARG A 50 -11.95 -0.92 8.31
C ARG A 50 -12.53 0.08 9.30
N LEU A 51 -12.26 1.36 9.10
CA LEU A 51 -12.82 2.42 9.94
C LEU A 51 -14.34 2.45 9.85
N GLU A 52 -14.87 2.34 8.64
CA GLU A 52 -16.31 2.32 8.42
C GLU A 52 -16.96 1.08 9.05
N GLN A 53 -16.24 -0.02 9.14
CA GLN A 53 -16.71 -1.25 9.77
C GLN A 53 -16.62 -1.19 11.30
N GLY A 54 -16.18 -0.08 11.87
CA GLY A 54 -16.10 0.11 13.30
C GLY A 54 -14.83 -0.38 13.96
N GLU A 55 -13.82 -0.75 13.19
CA GLU A 55 -12.52 -1.07 13.78
C GLU A 55 -11.89 0.19 14.33
N SER A 56 -11.37 0.09 15.55
CA SER A 56 -10.76 1.22 16.20
C SER A 56 -9.49 1.65 15.46
N ALA A 57 -9.50 2.86 14.98
CA ALA A 57 -8.36 3.47 14.37
C ALA A 57 -7.94 4.72 15.13
N SER A 58 -8.29 4.79 16.39
CA SER A 58 -8.13 5.97 17.24
C SER A 58 -6.69 6.44 17.35
N ALA A 59 -5.73 5.60 17.03
CA ALA A 59 -4.31 5.94 17.10
C ALA A 59 -3.70 6.09 15.69
N LEU A 60 -4.52 6.19 14.66
CA LEU A 60 -4.00 6.15 13.31
C LEU A 60 -3.40 7.47 12.86
N MET A 61 -2.16 7.61 13.20
CA MET A 61 -1.25 8.43 12.43
C MET A 61 -0.52 7.46 11.52
N PHE A 62 -0.84 7.44 10.24
CA PHE A 62 -0.11 6.57 9.33
C PHE A 62 0.77 7.37 8.39
N SER A 63 1.89 6.78 8.08
CA SER A 63 2.79 7.28 7.07
C SER A 63 3.22 6.10 6.19
N PHE A 64 3.61 6.42 4.97
CA PHE A 64 4.14 5.43 4.03
C PHE A 64 5.61 5.68 3.81
N ALA A 65 6.40 4.60 3.83
CA ALA A 65 7.80 4.65 3.48
C ALA A 65 8.06 3.65 2.36
N ALA A 66 8.66 4.11 1.28
CA ALA A 66 9.09 3.25 0.17
C ALA A 66 10.55 2.87 0.37
N ILE A 67 10.85 1.59 0.15
CA ILE A 67 12.20 1.06 0.21
C ILE A 67 12.58 0.34 -1.08
#